data_c841ba4f3b697ebef478c2bdf2c60036
#
_entry.id   c841ba4f3b697ebef478c2bdf2c60036
#
_cell.length_a   1.000
_cell.length_b   1.000
_cell.length_c   1.000
_cell.angle_alpha   90.00
_cell.angle_beta   90.00
_cell.angle_gamma   90.00
#
_symmetry.space_group_name_H-M   'P 1'
#
loop_
_entity.id
_entity.type
_entity.pdbx_description
1 polymer ?
#
loop_
_entity_poly.entity_id
_entity_poly.type
_entity_poly.pdbx_seq_one_letter_code
_entity_poly.pdbx_strand_id
1 'polypeptide(L)'
;MSDGKSAPKSEQTRTLILETALRLFQERGYDKTTMRAIALEAGVSVGNAYYYFSSKEHLVQGFYDRIGAEHRAAVQPLLAAETDLAARLAGVHLTWLEIAEPYHEFAAQFFKNAADPESPLSPFSPESEPAREAAVQVHREVLTGAKAKIPKDLADTLPELLWLSHMGLVLYWVFDRSEGHERSRRLAEKGARLTAKGIHLSRFKVLRGLVNDVHELFTDLLPGMAQSVAARKSDTAARKTTRRAGVRKPLTRRSTAGSTPAPGPGSAPDGGK
;
A
#
# COMPACT_ATOMS: atom_id res chain seq x y z
N MET A 1 6.23 26.54 -19.52
CA MET A 1 4.81 26.89 -19.20
C MET A 1 4.12 25.56 -18.98
N SER A 2 3.89 25.22 -17.73
CA SER A 2 3.27 23.93 -17.34
C SER A 2 1.76 24.14 -17.28
N ASP A 3 1.03 23.50 -18.19
CA ASP A 3 -0.43 23.49 -18.18
C ASP A 3 -0.90 22.75 -16.91
N GLY A 4 -1.20 23.52 -15.88
CA GLY A 4 -1.87 23.03 -14.68
C GLY A 4 -3.30 22.61 -15.02
N LYS A 5 -3.50 21.36 -15.42
CA LYS A 5 -4.82 20.75 -15.53
C LYS A 5 -5.48 20.81 -14.15
N SER A 6 -6.39 21.75 -13.94
CA SER A 6 -7.22 21.82 -12.73
C SER A 6 -7.91 20.47 -12.53
N ALA A 7 -7.85 19.96 -11.29
CA ALA A 7 -8.52 18.71 -10.93
C ALA A 7 -10.01 18.76 -11.33
N PRO A 8 -10.63 17.65 -11.74
CA PRO A 8 -12.04 17.60 -12.05
C PRO A 8 -12.90 18.20 -10.93
N LYS A 9 -13.95 18.91 -11.25
CA LYS A 9 -14.85 19.59 -10.28
C LYS A 9 -15.34 18.62 -9.18
N SER A 10 -15.54 17.38 -9.54
CA SER A 10 -15.92 16.31 -8.58
C SER A 10 -14.82 16.06 -7.53
N GLU A 11 -13.57 16.01 -7.95
CA GLU A 11 -12.43 15.80 -7.05
C GLU A 11 -12.20 17.02 -6.14
N GLN A 12 -12.37 18.21 -6.67
CA GLN A 12 -12.31 19.45 -5.87
C GLN A 12 -13.39 19.45 -4.77
N THR A 13 -14.61 19.06 -5.10
CA THR A 13 -15.72 18.98 -4.14
C THR A 13 -15.45 17.90 -3.09
N ARG A 14 -14.95 16.74 -3.50
CA ARG A 14 -14.57 15.66 -2.56
C ARG A 14 -13.49 16.12 -1.58
N THR A 15 -12.46 16.78 -2.06
CA THR A 15 -11.38 17.35 -1.25
C THR A 15 -11.91 18.41 -0.28
N LEU A 16 -12.73 19.33 -0.76
CA LEU A 16 -13.35 20.38 0.08
C LEU A 16 -14.15 19.80 1.24
N ILE A 17 -14.98 18.79 0.99
CA ILE A 17 -15.78 18.12 2.04
C ILE A 17 -14.83 17.45 3.05
N LEU A 18 -13.80 16.76 2.60
CA LEU A 18 -12.83 16.09 3.47
C LEU A 18 -12.07 17.09 4.36
N GLU A 19 -11.54 18.16 3.79
CA GLU A 19 -10.80 19.19 4.54
C GLU A 19 -11.69 19.89 5.57
N THR A 20 -12.92 20.21 5.16
CA THR A 20 -13.92 20.79 6.08
C THR A 20 -14.21 19.83 7.24
N ALA A 21 -14.38 18.55 6.96
CA ALA A 21 -14.63 17.55 7.99
C ALA A 21 -13.46 17.45 8.99
N LEU A 22 -12.22 17.40 8.49
CA LEU A 22 -11.02 17.31 9.32
C LEU A 22 -10.89 18.55 10.23
N ARG A 23 -11.11 19.75 9.69
CA ARG A 23 -11.11 20.97 10.47
C ARG A 23 -12.19 20.95 11.56
N LEU A 24 -13.42 20.52 11.24
CA LEU A 24 -14.48 20.40 12.23
C LEU A 24 -14.20 19.33 13.29
N PHE A 25 -13.54 18.23 12.93
CA PHE A 25 -13.09 17.22 13.88
C PHE A 25 -12.05 17.79 14.86
N GLN A 26 -11.14 18.62 14.38
CA GLN A 26 -10.15 19.31 15.22
C GLN A 26 -10.82 20.32 16.17
N GLU A 27 -11.72 21.16 15.65
CA GLU A 27 -12.35 22.25 16.42
C GLU A 27 -13.40 21.75 17.43
N ARG A 28 -14.20 20.74 17.07
CA ARG A 28 -15.40 20.34 17.82
C ARG A 28 -15.35 18.90 18.35
N GLY A 29 -14.36 18.13 17.91
CA GLY A 29 -14.25 16.70 18.16
C GLY A 29 -15.07 15.86 17.18
N TYR A 30 -14.62 14.61 16.99
CA TYR A 30 -15.25 13.66 16.06
C TYR A 30 -16.71 13.37 16.42
N ASP A 31 -17.01 13.10 17.70
CA ASP A 31 -18.34 12.67 18.14
C ASP A 31 -19.40 13.78 17.96
N LYS A 32 -19.02 15.05 18.19
CA LYS A 32 -19.92 16.20 18.08
C LYS A 32 -20.11 16.71 16.64
N THR A 33 -19.30 16.25 15.70
CA THR A 33 -19.37 16.64 14.28
C THR A 33 -20.32 15.73 13.52
N THR A 34 -21.26 16.31 12.77
CA THR A 34 -22.24 15.56 11.96
C THR A 34 -22.04 15.81 10.47
N MET A 35 -22.45 14.85 9.62
CA MET A 35 -22.44 15.01 8.16
C MET A 35 -23.20 16.29 7.70
N ARG A 36 -24.29 16.63 8.40
CA ARG A 36 -25.05 17.85 8.11
C ARG A 36 -24.25 19.12 8.42
N ALA A 37 -23.52 19.15 9.54
CA ALA A 37 -22.65 20.27 9.86
C ALA A 37 -21.50 20.42 8.87
N ILE A 38 -20.91 19.30 8.43
CA ILE A 38 -19.86 19.29 7.42
C ILE A 38 -20.38 19.81 6.08
N ALA A 39 -21.55 19.34 5.63
CA ALA A 39 -22.16 19.80 4.37
C ALA A 39 -22.45 21.31 4.39
N LEU A 40 -23.02 21.81 5.48
CA LEU A 40 -23.32 23.23 5.65
C LEU A 40 -22.04 24.09 5.59
N GLU A 41 -21.02 23.67 6.32
CA GLU A 41 -19.74 24.39 6.41
C GLU A 41 -18.95 24.34 5.07
N ALA A 42 -19.04 23.21 4.33
CA ALA A 42 -18.45 23.05 3.01
C ALA A 42 -19.24 23.76 1.90
N GLY A 43 -20.41 24.35 2.21
CA GLY A 43 -21.25 25.00 1.20
C GLY A 43 -21.88 24.05 0.18
N VAL A 44 -22.09 22.78 0.57
CA VAL A 44 -22.72 21.76 -0.30
C VAL A 44 -24.04 21.27 0.29
N SER A 45 -24.90 20.67 -0.55
CA SER A 45 -26.09 20.02 -0.04
C SER A 45 -25.73 18.78 0.80
N VAL A 46 -26.58 18.44 1.79
CA VAL A 46 -26.38 17.24 2.60
C VAL A 46 -26.35 15.97 1.73
N GLY A 47 -27.23 15.90 0.72
CA GLY A 47 -27.23 14.79 -0.24
C GLY A 47 -25.92 14.69 -1.03
N ASN A 48 -25.31 15.83 -1.38
CA ASN A 48 -24.02 15.84 -2.05
C ASN A 48 -22.88 15.37 -1.15
N ALA A 49 -22.89 15.75 0.14
CA ALA A 49 -21.91 15.24 1.10
C ALA A 49 -22.02 13.72 1.26
N TYR A 50 -23.23 13.17 1.37
CA TYR A 50 -23.44 11.71 1.42
C TYR A 50 -23.13 10.98 0.11
N TYR A 51 -23.20 11.65 -1.02
CA TYR A 51 -22.77 11.07 -2.30
C TYR A 51 -21.26 10.79 -2.32
N TYR A 52 -20.44 11.69 -1.78
CA TYR A 52 -19.00 11.53 -1.72
C TYR A 52 -18.53 10.65 -0.56
N PHE A 53 -19.19 10.76 0.59
CA PHE A 53 -18.83 10.06 1.82
C PHE A 53 -20.10 9.59 2.52
N SER A 54 -20.38 8.30 2.46
CA SER A 54 -21.62 7.72 2.99
C SER A 54 -21.73 7.78 4.51
N SER A 55 -20.63 8.06 5.24
CA SER A 55 -20.61 8.22 6.70
C SER A 55 -19.40 9.02 7.16
N LYS A 56 -19.30 9.30 8.46
CA LYS A 56 -18.10 9.92 9.08
C LYS A 56 -16.89 8.99 9.00
N GLU A 57 -17.10 7.70 9.13
CA GLU A 57 -16.05 6.69 9.02
C GLU A 57 -15.42 6.72 7.61
N HIS A 58 -16.21 6.88 6.55
CA HIS A 58 -15.69 7.04 5.19
C HIS A 58 -14.90 8.35 5.00
N LEU A 59 -15.23 9.42 5.74
CA LEU A 59 -14.39 10.62 5.76
C LEU A 59 -13.02 10.34 6.40
N VAL A 60 -13.00 9.61 7.53
CA VAL A 60 -11.73 9.22 8.15
C VAL A 60 -10.94 8.27 7.26
N GLN A 61 -11.61 7.34 6.58
CA GLN A 61 -10.97 6.47 5.59
C GLN A 61 -10.35 7.30 4.45
N GLY A 62 -11.10 8.28 3.91
CA GLY A 62 -10.58 9.22 2.91
C GLY A 62 -9.38 10.04 3.40
N PHE A 63 -9.31 10.34 4.68
CA PHE A 63 -8.14 10.94 5.30
C PHE A 63 -6.94 10.00 5.34
N TYR A 64 -7.13 8.74 5.73
CA TYR A 64 -6.07 7.73 5.71
C TYR A 64 -5.53 7.52 4.30
N ASP A 65 -6.41 7.45 3.30
CA ASP A 65 -6.02 7.34 1.88
C ASP A 65 -5.15 8.52 1.44
N ARG A 66 -5.53 9.74 1.84
CA ARG A 66 -4.78 10.97 1.52
C ARG A 66 -3.40 10.96 2.15
N ILE A 67 -3.31 10.75 3.49
CA ILE A 67 -2.03 10.67 4.20
C ILE A 67 -1.15 9.57 3.60
N GLY A 68 -1.73 8.40 3.31
CA GLY A 68 -1.01 7.30 2.68
C GLY A 68 -0.50 7.62 1.27
N ALA A 69 -1.27 8.36 0.46
CA ALA A 69 -0.85 8.79 -0.87
C ALA A 69 0.27 9.84 -0.79
N GLU A 70 0.14 10.82 0.11
CA GLU A 70 1.16 11.85 0.35
C GLU A 70 2.47 11.21 0.86
N HIS A 71 2.37 10.31 1.82
CA HIS A 71 3.52 9.57 2.35
C HIS A 71 4.23 8.77 1.26
N ARG A 72 3.49 8.01 0.44
CA ARG A 72 4.08 7.26 -0.68
C ARG A 72 4.82 8.17 -1.65
N ALA A 73 4.24 9.32 -2.00
CA ALA A 73 4.88 10.28 -2.89
C ALA A 73 6.15 10.89 -2.27
N ALA A 74 6.08 11.28 -1.00
CA ALA A 74 7.18 11.93 -0.29
C ALA A 74 8.40 11.02 -0.07
N VAL A 75 8.20 9.71 0.10
CA VAL A 75 9.31 8.77 0.32
C VAL A 75 10.02 8.32 -0.96
N GLN A 76 9.45 8.53 -2.15
CA GLN A 76 10.04 8.05 -3.41
C GLN A 76 11.46 8.59 -3.68
N PRO A 77 11.77 9.89 -3.50
CA PRO A 77 13.13 10.39 -3.70
C PRO A 77 14.15 9.72 -2.77
N LEU A 78 13.79 9.54 -1.49
CA LEU A 78 14.61 8.83 -0.52
C LEU A 78 14.85 7.38 -0.95
N LEU A 79 13.78 6.66 -1.31
CA LEU A 79 13.86 5.25 -1.71
C LEU A 79 14.62 5.05 -3.03
N ALA A 80 14.66 6.05 -3.90
CA ALA A 80 15.46 6.02 -5.12
C ALA A 80 16.96 6.24 -4.86
N ALA A 81 17.32 7.06 -3.88
CA ALA A 81 18.71 7.48 -3.63
C ALA A 81 19.41 6.59 -2.58
N GLU A 82 18.72 6.21 -1.50
CA GLU A 82 19.29 5.50 -0.36
C GLU A 82 19.30 3.98 -0.59
N THR A 83 20.36 3.31 -0.14
CA THR A 83 20.51 1.83 -0.24
C THR A 83 20.77 1.15 1.11
N ASP A 84 21.08 1.90 2.17
CA ASP A 84 21.17 1.35 3.51
C ASP A 84 19.79 1.04 4.08
N LEU A 85 19.58 -0.19 4.54
CA LEU A 85 18.27 -0.65 5.03
C LEU A 85 17.77 0.16 6.23
N ALA A 86 18.67 0.48 7.17
CA ALA A 86 18.29 1.24 8.36
C ALA A 86 17.90 2.67 8.01
N ALA A 87 18.65 3.32 7.12
CA ALA A 87 18.37 4.67 6.65
C ALA A 87 17.06 4.74 5.86
N ARG A 88 16.80 3.77 4.97
CA ARG A 88 15.54 3.65 4.22
C ARG A 88 14.34 3.53 5.16
N LEU A 89 14.43 2.63 6.12
CA LEU A 89 13.34 2.38 7.07
C LEU A 89 13.12 3.58 7.99
N ALA A 90 14.19 4.17 8.52
CA ALA A 90 14.12 5.38 9.34
C ALA A 90 13.49 6.54 8.57
N GLY A 91 13.91 6.77 7.33
CA GLY A 91 13.38 7.83 6.48
C GLY A 91 11.90 7.66 6.19
N VAL A 92 11.44 6.45 5.88
CA VAL A 92 10.00 6.16 5.69
C VAL A 92 9.21 6.49 6.96
N HIS A 93 9.70 6.09 8.13
CA HIS A 93 9.02 6.36 9.39
C HIS A 93 9.02 7.85 9.76
N LEU A 94 10.14 8.54 9.58
CA LEU A 94 10.26 9.97 9.89
C LEU A 94 9.39 10.82 8.96
N THR A 95 9.38 10.52 7.66
CA THR A 95 8.50 11.20 6.69
C THR A 95 7.02 11.03 7.06
N TRP A 96 6.62 9.83 7.54
CA TRP A 96 5.26 9.64 8.01
C TRP A 96 4.94 10.51 9.24
N LEU A 97 5.85 10.56 10.21
CA LEU A 97 5.68 11.40 11.40
C LEU A 97 5.56 12.89 11.03
N GLU A 98 6.34 13.37 10.06
CA GLU A 98 6.28 14.75 9.58
C GLU A 98 4.92 15.09 8.94
N ILE A 99 4.39 14.20 8.09
CA ILE A 99 3.09 14.36 7.43
C ILE A 99 1.95 14.28 8.44
N ALA A 100 2.06 13.41 9.44
CA ALA A 100 1.03 13.20 10.46
C ALA A 100 1.04 14.27 11.55
N GLU A 101 2.14 14.99 11.74
CA GLU A 101 2.34 15.97 12.82
C GLU A 101 1.19 16.97 13.01
N PRO A 102 0.61 17.60 11.96
CA PRO A 102 -0.50 18.55 12.12
C PRO A 102 -1.75 17.94 12.72
N TYR A 103 -1.84 16.62 12.76
CA TYR A 103 -3.03 15.87 13.18
C TYR A 103 -2.87 15.19 14.54
N HIS A 104 -1.73 15.37 15.20
CA HIS A 104 -1.40 14.66 16.44
C HIS A 104 -2.45 14.86 17.56
N GLU A 105 -2.91 16.09 17.75
CA GLU A 105 -3.82 16.40 18.87
C GLU A 105 -5.16 15.65 18.82
N PHE A 106 -5.66 15.36 17.61
CA PHE A 106 -6.90 14.61 17.48
C PHE A 106 -6.71 13.14 17.04
N ALA A 107 -5.48 12.72 16.75
CA ALA A 107 -5.17 11.34 16.36
C ALA A 107 -5.65 10.32 17.40
N ALA A 108 -5.62 10.67 18.69
CA ALA A 108 -6.15 9.82 19.76
C ALA A 108 -7.65 9.52 19.62
N GLN A 109 -8.45 10.44 19.09
CA GLN A 109 -9.89 10.22 18.84
C GLN A 109 -10.10 9.22 17.69
N PHE A 110 -9.29 9.32 16.64
CA PHE A 110 -9.32 8.36 15.54
C PHE A 110 -8.83 6.99 15.97
N PHE A 111 -7.77 6.95 16.77
CA PHE A 111 -7.24 5.71 17.32
C PHE A 111 -8.27 4.97 18.18
N LYS A 112 -9.05 5.67 18.99
CA LYS A 112 -10.12 5.07 19.79
C LYS A 112 -11.14 4.33 18.90
N ASN A 113 -11.53 4.92 17.77
CA ASN A 113 -12.45 4.29 16.83
C ASN A 113 -11.80 3.15 16.03
N ALA A 114 -10.52 3.30 15.70
CA ALA A 114 -9.76 2.28 14.98
C ALA A 114 -9.40 1.06 15.84
N ALA A 115 -9.39 1.21 17.16
CA ALA A 115 -9.09 0.13 18.10
C ALA A 115 -10.28 -0.83 18.32
N ASP A 116 -11.49 -0.45 17.90
CA ASP A 116 -12.65 -1.34 17.90
C ASP A 116 -12.51 -2.35 16.75
N PRO A 117 -12.48 -3.67 17.04
CA PRO A 117 -12.35 -4.71 16.01
C PRO A 117 -13.47 -4.67 14.95
N GLU A 118 -14.67 -4.26 15.34
CA GLU A 118 -15.83 -4.17 14.44
C GLU A 118 -15.88 -2.85 13.65
N SER A 119 -14.98 -1.92 13.94
CA SER A 119 -14.93 -0.65 13.23
C SER A 119 -14.38 -0.82 11.81
N PRO A 120 -15.02 -0.21 10.80
CA PRO A 120 -14.43 -0.14 9.45
C PRO A 120 -13.12 0.65 9.40
N LEU A 121 -12.81 1.41 10.46
CA LEU A 121 -11.55 2.14 10.61
C LEU A 121 -10.42 1.29 11.21
N SER A 122 -10.72 0.08 11.68
CA SER A 122 -9.69 -0.84 12.15
C SER A 122 -8.65 -1.08 11.06
N PRO A 123 -7.34 -0.99 11.34
CA PRO A 123 -6.30 -1.31 10.35
C PRO A 123 -6.42 -2.73 9.78
N PHE A 124 -7.16 -3.61 10.46
CA PHE A 124 -7.35 -5.00 10.08
C PHE A 124 -8.72 -5.27 9.42
N SER A 125 -9.59 -4.26 9.33
CA SER A 125 -10.89 -4.41 8.66
C SER A 125 -10.73 -4.65 7.16
N PRO A 126 -11.75 -5.24 6.50
CA PRO A 126 -11.79 -5.36 5.04
C PRO A 126 -11.77 -4.00 4.34
N GLU A 127 -12.46 -3.00 4.90
CA GLU A 127 -12.52 -1.64 4.35
C GLU A 127 -11.15 -0.95 4.34
N SER A 128 -10.30 -1.26 5.31
CA SER A 128 -8.93 -0.74 5.42
C SER A 128 -7.90 -1.53 4.58
N GLU A 129 -8.29 -2.65 3.94
CA GLU A 129 -7.37 -3.49 3.17
C GLU A 129 -6.63 -2.72 2.06
N PRO A 130 -7.27 -1.86 1.24
CA PRO A 130 -6.55 -1.12 0.20
C PRO A 130 -5.48 -0.17 0.77
N ALA A 131 -5.77 0.53 1.86
CA ALA A 131 -4.82 1.43 2.53
C ALA A 131 -3.67 0.65 3.18
N ARG A 132 -3.99 -0.48 3.83
CA ARG A 132 -3.01 -1.40 4.41
C ARG A 132 -2.07 -1.95 3.35
N GLU A 133 -2.60 -2.45 2.23
CA GLU A 133 -1.81 -2.99 1.13
C GLU A 133 -0.86 -1.94 0.55
N ALA A 134 -1.35 -0.73 0.36
CA ALA A 134 -0.53 0.38 -0.11
C ALA A 134 0.61 0.73 0.86
N ALA A 135 0.37 0.68 2.16
CA ALA A 135 1.40 0.89 3.18
C ALA A 135 2.40 -0.28 3.25
N VAL A 136 1.94 -1.53 3.13
CA VAL A 136 2.80 -2.72 3.03
C VAL A 136 3.68 -2.64 1.77
N GLN A 137 3.16 -2.10 0.66
CA GLN A 137 3.94 -1.93 -0.57
C GLN A 137 5.12 -0.96 -0.37
N VAL A 138 4.96 0.13 0.38
CA VAL A 138 6.09 1.01 0.75
C VAL A 138 7.19 0.22 1.47
N HIS A 139 6.83 -0.63 2.44
CA HIS A 139 7.80 -1.46 3.15
C HIS A 139 8.45 -2.52 2.24
N ARG A 140 7.73 -3.01 1.24
CA ARG A 140 8.31 -3.88 0.20
C ARG A 140 9.37 -3.15 -0.62
N GLU A 141 9.11 -1.89 -0.97
CA GLU A 141 10.06 -1.03 -1.67
C GLU A 141 11.30 -0.73 -0.81
N VAL A 142 11.12 -0.51 0.52
CA VAL A 142 12.24 -0.39 1.47
C VAL A 142 13.18 -1.59 1.34
N LEU A 143 12.64 -2.81 1.35
CA LEU A 143 13.42 -4.05 1.29
C LEU A 143 14.05 -4.28 -0.09
N THR A 144 13.28 -4.06 -1.17
CA THR A 144 13.71 -4.36 -2.53
C THR A 144 14.88 -3.47 -2.98
N GLY A 145 14.90 -2.19 -2.58
CA GLY A 145 15.97 -1.25 -2.93
C GLY A 145 17.17 -1.29 -2.01
N ALA A 146 17.11 -2.05 -0.92
CA ALA A 146 18.20 -2.10 0.05
C ALA A 146 19.33 -3.04 -0.39
N LYS A 147 20.60 -2.65 -0.13
CA LYS A 147 21.78 -3.52 -0.26
C LYS A 147 21.87 -4.55 0.88
N ALA A 148 20.76 -5.10 1.32
CA ALA A 148 20.67 -6.09 2.37
C ALA A 148 20.37 -7.48 1.80
N LYS A 149 21.03 -8.51 2.31
CA LYS A 149 20.71 -9.91 1.96
C LYS A 149 19.54 -10.38 2.81
N ILE A 150 18.35 -10.34 2.24
CA ILE A 150 17.13 -10.81 2.88
C ILE A 150 16.96 -12.31 2.58
N PRO A 151 16.76 -13.17 3.60
CA PRO A 151 16.45 -14.57 3.39
C PRO A 151 15.17 -14.73 2.56
N LYS A 152 15.16 -15.68 1.61
CA LYS A 152 14.04 -15.87 0.69
C LYS A 152 12.74 -16.29 1.39
N ASP A 153 12.87 -17.05 2.45
CA ASP A 153 11.78 -17.49 3.32
C ASP A 153 11.09 -16.34 4.04
N LEU A 154 11.82 -15.24 4.31
CA LEU A 154 11.29 -14.05 4.98
C LEU A 154 10.84 -12.95 4.01
N ALA A 155 11.28 -12.99 2.76
CA ALA A 155 11.06 -11.91 1.79
C ALA A 155 9.58 -11.59 1.56
N ASP A 156 8.71 -12.60 1.66
CA ASP A 156 7.27 -12.44 1.46
C ASP A 156 6.54 -11.88 2.68
N THR A 157 7.07 -12.12 3.89
CA THR A 157 6.43 -11.77 5.18
C THR A 157 6.98 -10.49 5.80
N LEU A 158 8.26 -10.19 5.57
CA LEU A 158 8.91 -9.01 6.15
C LEU A 158 8.18 -7.69 5.87
N PRO A 159 7.64 -7.42 4.66
CA PRO A 159 6.91 -6.16 4.43
C PRO A 159 5.74 -5.96 5.38
N GLU A 160 5.01 -7.02 5.70
CA GLU A 160 3.87 -6.99 6.63
C GLU A 160 4.32 -6.81 8.07
N LEU A 161 5.41 -7.48 8.49
CA LEU A 161 6.01 -7.29 9.81
C LEU A 161 6.55 -5.86 9.99
N LEU A 162 7.14 -5.28 8.96
CA LEU A 162 7.60 -3.89 8.98
C LEU A 162 6.43 -2.91 9.07
N TRP A 163 5.33 -3.17 8.33
CA TRP A 163 4.11 -2.41 8.46
C TRP A 163 3.51 -2.51 9.88
N LEU A 164 3.48 -3.70 10.47
CA LEU A 164 3.00 -3.88 11.84
C LEU A 164 3.90 -3.14 12.86
N SER A 165 5.21 -3.15 12.66
CA SER A 165 6.16 -2.35 13.45
C SER A 165 5.88 -0.85 13.29
N HIS A 166 5.54 -0.40 12.07
CA HIS A 166 5.11 0.97 11.82
C HIS A 166 3.81 1.30 12.56
N MET A 167 2.82 0.39 12.60
CA MET A 167 1.61 0.59 13.41
C MET A 167 1.93 0.74 14.90
N GLY A 168 2.92 0.00 15.42
CA GLY A 168 3.43 0.18 16.77
C GLY A 168 4.05 1.58 17.00
N LEU A 169 4.77 2.12 16.02
CA LEU A 169 5.29 3.48 16.06
C LEU A 169 4.15 4.52 16.06
N VAL A 170 3.14 4.34 15.19
CA VAL A 170 1.95 5.21 15.13
C VAL A 170 1.22 5.21 16.47
N LEU A 171 1.00 4.04 17.05
CA LEU A 171 0.40 3.91 18.38
C LEU A 171 1.21 4.66 19.44
N TYR A 172 2.53 4.48 19.47
CA TYR A 172 3.39 5.20 20.40
C TYR A 172 3.31 6.72 20.20
N TRP A 173 3.36 7.18 18.94
CA TRP A 173 3.29 8.59 18.59
C TRP A 173 1.98 9.25 19.04
N VAL A 174 0.83 8.59 18.91
CA VAL A 174 -0.46 9.10 19.40
C VAL A 174 -0.41 9.47 20.89
N PHE A 175 0.37 8.75 21.69
CA PHE A 175 0.51 8.97 23.14
C PHE A 175 1.77 9.76 23.52
N ASP A 176 2.63 10.09 22.57
CA ASP A 176 3.85 10.85 22.85
C ASP A 176 3.49 12.30 23.20
N ARG A 177 3.95 12.77 24.36
CA ARG A 177 3.77 14.13 24.88
C ARG A 177 5.12 14.86 25.01
N SER A 178 6.18 14.32 24.43
CA SER A 178 7.46 15.03 24.41
C SER A 178 7.43 16.19 23.43
N GLU A 179 8.21 17.22 23.69
CA GLU A 179 8.35 18.37 22.80
C GLU A 179 8.74 17.93 21.39
N GLY A 180 8.03 18.40 20.38
CA GLY A 180 8.23 18.00 18.96
C GLY A 180 8.14 16.50 18.70
N HIS A 181 7.51 15.74 19.60
CA HIS A 181 7.41 14.27 19.54
C HIS A 181 8.76 13.58 19.36
N GLU A 182 9.78 14.13 20.03
CA GLU A 182 11.19 13.70 19.93
C GLU A 182 11.39 12.23 20.28
N ARG A 183 10.58 11.68 21.22
CA ARG A 183 10.66 10.26 21.59
C ARG A 183 10.21 9.35 20.45
N SER A 184 9.17 9.73 19.72
CA SER A 184 8.69 9.02 18.54
C SER A 184 9.71 9.06 17.40
N ARG A 185 10.33 10.20 17.15
CA ARG A 185 11.42 10.35 16.17
C ARG A 185 12.61 9.48 16.54
N ARG A 186 12.99 9.46 17.80
CA ARG A 186 14.06 8.61 18.32
C ARG A 186 13.72 7.12 18.24
N LEU A 187 12.44 6.75 18.47
CA LEU A 187 11.97 5.37 18.30
C LEU A 187 12.04 4.96 16.83
N ALA A 188 11.62 5.82 15.90
CA ALA A 188 11.72 5.59 14.45
C ALA A 188 13.16 5.28 14.03
N GLU A 189 14.12 6.13 14.42
CA GLU A 189 15.54 5.94 14.07
C GLU A 189 16.19 4.72 14.72
N LYS A 190 16.03 4.58 16.06
CA LYS A 190 16.66 3.47 16.78
C LYS A 190 16.00 2.15 16.46
N GLY A 191 14.67 2.14 16.30
CA GLY A 191 13.88 1.00 15.87
C GLY A 191 14.31 0.52 14.48
N ALA A 192 14.46 1.42 13.52
CA ALA A 192 14.94 1.09 12.18
C ALA A 192 16.34 0.44 12.20
N ARG A 193 17.27 0.99 12.98
CA ARG A 193 18.62 0.40 13.14
C ARG A 193 18.57 -0.99 13.78
N LEU A 194 17.72 -1.17 14.79
CA LEU A 194 17.56 -2.47 15.46
C LEU A 194 16.93 -3.51 14.52
N THR A 195 15.89 -3.13 13.79
CA THR A 195 15.22 -3.95 12.77
C THR A 195 16.19 -4.37 11.67
N ALA A 196 16.96 -3.44 11.12
CA ALA A 196 17.97 -3.75 10.10
C ALA A 196 19.03 -4.73 10.61
N LYS A 197 19.50 -4.57 11.86
CA LYS A 197 20.41 -5.53 12.50
C LYS A 197 19.76 -6.90 12.66
N GLY A 198 18.49 -6.96 13.10
CA GLY A 198 17.73 -8.21 13.23
C GLY A 198 17.62 -8.95 11.90
N ILE A 199 17.25 -8.24 10.83
CA ILE A 199 17.19 -8.80 9.47
C ILE A 199 18.56 -9.28 9.00
N HIS A 200 19.63 -8.54 9.30
CA HIS A 200 20.98 -8.98 8.96
C HIS A 200 21.41 -10.25 9.72
N LEU A 201 21.02 -10.38 10.98
CA LEU A 201 21.31 -11.53 11.82
C LEU A 201 20.47 -12.76 11.44
N SER A 202 19.27 -12.58 10.90
CA SER A 202 18.37 -13.68 10.49
C SER A 202 18.95 -14.60 9.40
N ARG A 203 20.00 -14.17 8.70
CA ARG A 203 20.75 -14.99 7.75
C ARG A 203 21.51 -16.17 8.43
N PHE A 204 21.81 -16.05 9.71
CA PHE A 204 22.49 -17.12 10.45
C PHE A 204 21.50 -18.20 10.85
N LYS A 205 21.83 -19.46 10.58
CA LYS A 205 20.95 -20.64 10.82
C LYS A 205 20.42 -20.72 12.25
N VAL A 206 21.23 -20.29 13.23
CA VAL A 206 20.88 -20.32 14.66
C VAL A 206 19.68 -19.41 14.99
N LEU A 207 19.50 -18.30 14.26
CA LEU A 207 18.42 -17.35 14.49
C LEU A 207 17.22 -17.57 13.56
N ARG A 208 17.33 -18.46 12.57
CA ARG A 208 16.21 -18.81 11.69
C ARG A 208 15.02 -19.41 12.43
N GLY A 209 15.28 -20.24 13.43
CA GLY A 209 14.22 -20.79 14.29
C GLY A 209 13.39 -19.68 14.91
N LEU A 210 14.05 -18.74 15.60
CA LEU A 210 13.38 -17.61 16.25
C LEU A 210 12.57 -16.75 15.25
N VAL A 211 13.08 -16.54 14.05
CA VAL A 211 12.37 -15.74 13.04
C VAL A 211 11.16 -16.49 12.48
N ASN A 212 11.27 -17.82 12.32
CA ASN A 212 10.14 -18.66 11.93
C ASN A 212 9.08 -18.71 13.02
N ASP A 213 9.48 -18.83 14.28
CA ASP A 213 8.56 -18.82 15.43
C ASP A 213 7.80 -17.48 15.51
N VAL A 214 8.49 -16.35 15.28
CA VAL A 214 7.87 -15.04 15.20
C VAL A 214 6.91 -14.97 14.00
N HIS A 215 7.29 -15.53 12.85
CA HIS A 215 6.42 -15.57 11.67
C HIS A 215 5.17 -16.41 11.91
N GLU A 216 5.29 -17.60 12.47
CA GLU A 216 4.15 -18.48 12.83
C GLU A 216 3.23 -17.76 13.82
N LEU A 217 3.79 -17.19 14.88
CA LEU A 217 3.03 -16.44 15.88
C LEU A 217 2.17 -15.32 15.24
N PHE A 218 2.74 -14.53 14.35
CA PHE A 218 2.00 -13.45 13.69
C PHE A 218 0.98 -13.95 12.65
N THR A 219 1.27 -15.04 11.96
CA THR A 219 0.34 -15.67 11.02
C THR A 219 -0.89 -16.22 11.74
N ASP A 220 -0.69 -16.81 12.91
CA ASP A 220 -1.77 -17.36 13.73
C ASP A 220 -2.62 -16.28 14.41
N LEU A 221 -1.97 -15.19 14.87
CA LEU A 221 -2.65 -14.08 15.54
C LEU A 221 -3.42 -13.14 14.60
N LEU A 222 -3.06 -13.10 13.32
CA LEU A 222 -3.63 -12.20 12.33
C LEU A 222 -4.15 -12.95 11.09
N PRO A 223 -5.26 -13.70 11.22
CA PRO A 223 -5.78 -14.56 10.13
C PRO A 223 -6.10 -13.81 8.83
N GLY A 224 -6.42 -12.50 8.89
CA GLY A 224 -6.57 -11.65 7.71
C GLY A 224 -5.26 -11.44 6.92
N MET A 225 -4.11 -11.44 7.60
CA MET A 225 -2.79 -11.37 6.96
C MET A 225 -2.40 -12.71 6.33
N ALA A 226 -2.76 -13.84 6.95
CA ALA A 226 -2.52 -15.17 6.41
C ALA A 226 -3.24 -15.39 5.07
N GLN A 227 -4.44 -14.87 4.93
CA GLN A 227 -5.22 -14.95 3.68
C GLN A 227 -4.60 -14.11 2.55
N SER A 228 -4.11 -12.90 2.84
CA SER A 228 -3.44 -12.04 1.86
C SER A 228 -2.12 -12.64 1.39
N VAL A 229 -1.34 -13.26 2.28
CA VAL A 229 -0.10 -13.97 1.93
C VAL A 229 -0.36 -15.21 1.08
N ALA A 230 -1.41 -15.99 1.42
CA ALA A 230 -1.78 -17.18 0.67
C ALA A 230 -2.30 -16.83 -0.74
N ALA A 231 -3.13 -15.80 -0.88
CA ALA A 231 -3.63 -15.31 -2.15
C ALA A 231 -2.48 -14.82 -3.08
N ARG A 232 -1.50 -14.13 -2.52
CA ARG A 232 -0.30 -13.67 -3.27
C ARG A 232 0.61 -14.81 -3.71
N LYS A 233 0.79 -15.84 -2.88
CA LYS A 233 1.56 -17.03 -3.27
C LYS A 233 0.91 -17.73 -4.46
N SER A 234 -0.42 -17.83 -4.49
CA SER A 234 -1.17 -18.42 -5.61
C SER A 234 -1.04 -17.60 -6.89
N ASP A 235 -1.12 -16.25 -6.81
CA ASP A 235 -1.01 -15.36 -7.97
C ASP A 235 0.43 -15.35 -8.55
N THR A 236 1.43 -15.37 -7.69
CA THR A 236 2.84 -15.46 -8.10
C THR A 236 3.16 -16.81 -8.76
N ALA A 237 2.57 -17.90 -8.26
CA ALA A 237 2.69 -19.22 -8.87
C ALA A 237 2.01 -19.28 -10.24
N ALA A 238 0.81 -18.70 -10.38
CA ALA A 238 0.07 -18.61 -11.63
C ALA A 238 0.85 -17.81 -12.70
N ARG A 239 1.42 -16.65 -12.33
CA ARG A 239 2.25 -15.82 -13.22
C ARG A 239 3.53 -16.53 -13.67
N LYS A 240 4.17 -17.32 -12.80
CA LYS A 240 5.34 -18.15 -13.18
C LYS A 240 4.97 -19.25 -14.17
N THR A 241 3.80 -19.85 -14.02
CA THR A 241 3.31 -20.91 -14.92
C THR A 241 2.99 -20.36 -16.31
N THR A 242 2.34 -19.19 -16.38
CA THR A 242 2.01 -18.51 -17.64
C THR A 242 3.27 -18.06 -18.38
N ARG A 243 4.27 -17.57 -17.66
CA ARG A 243 5.56 -17.15 -18.26
C ARG A 243 6.37 -18.35 -18.79
N ARG A 244 6.24 -19.53 -18.19
CA ARG A 244 6.88 -20.77 -18.67
C ARG A 244 6.16 -21.37 -19.89
N ALA A 245 4.85 -21.20 -19.97
CA ALA A 245 4.06 -21.64 -21.13
C ALA A 245 4.29 -20.76 -22.38
N GLY A 246 4.52 -19.44 -22.20
CA GLY A 246 4.73 -18.49 -23.29
C GLY A 246 6.10 -18.57 -23.98
N VAL A 247 7.06 -19.36 -23.48
CA VAL A 247 8.43 -19.46 -24.03
C VAL A 247 8.59 -20.68 -24.95
N ARG A 248 7.58 -21.52 -25.14
CA ARG A 248 7.67 -22.58 -26.14
C ARG A 248 7.45 -22.02 -27.55
N LYS A 249 8.54 -21.67 -28.27
CA LYS A 249 8.53 -21.44 -29.72
C LYS A 249 7.98 -22.70 -30.44
N PRO A 250 7.07 -22.53 -31.41
CA PRO A 250 6.66 -23.66 -32.23
C PRO A 250 7.83 -24.08 -33.10
N LEU A 251 8.20 -25.36 -33.05
CA LEU A 251 9.12 -26.01 -33.97
C LEU A 251 8.47 -25.97 -35.35
N THR A 252 9.03 -25.17 -36.24
CA THR A 252 8.70 -25.18 -37.66
C THR A 252 9.13 -26.51 -38.26
N ARG A 253 8.15 -27.33 -38.61
CA ARG A 253 8.32 -28.58 -39.37
C ARG A 253 8.73 -28.23 -40.80
N ARG A 254 9.98 -28.46 -41.15
CA ARG A 254 10.52 -28.32 -42.49
C ARG A 254 9.93 -29.47 -43.34
N SER A 255 8.98 -29.13 -44.23
CA SER A 255 8.49 -30.06 -45.26
C SER A 255 9.48 -30.01 -46.43
N THR A 256 10.09 -31.13 -46.72
CA THR A 256 10.89 -31.35 -47.91
C THR A 256 9.99 -31.53 -49.11
N ALA A 257 10.22 -30.69 -50.10
CA ALA A 257 9.57 -30.72 -51.41
C ALA A 257 10.07 -31.86 -52.27
N GLY A 258 9.17 -32.52 -52.95
CA GLY A 258 9.42 -33.37 -54.12
C GLY A 258 8.91 -32.68 -55.39
N SER A 259 9.78 -32.60 -56.37
CA SER A 259 9.69 -31.91 -57.66
C SER A 259 8.86 -32.63 -58.72
N THR A 260 8.12 -31.81 -59.51
CA THR A 260 7.96 -31.80 -60.98
C THR A 260 7.13 -32.89 -61.67
N PRO A 261 6.56 -32.75 -62.94
CA PRO A 261 6.45 -31.58 -63.83
C PRO A 261 5.05 -31.29 -64.42
N ALA A 262 4.93 -30.21 -65.19
CA ALA A 262 3.82 -29.84 -66.05
C ALA A 262 3.81 -30.67 -67.38
N PRO A 263 2.68 -30.68 -68.12
CA PRO A 263 2.55 -29.82 -69.29
C PRO A 263 1.18 -29.19 -69.54
N GLY A 264 1.22 -28.12 -70.35
CA GLY A 264 0.08 -27.31 -70.80
C GLY A 264 -0.66 -27.97 -72.00
N PRO A 265 -1.26 -27.20 -72.94
CA PRO A 265 -2.29 -26.21 -72.81
C PRO A 265 -3.58 -26.60 -73.53
N GLY A 266 -4.72 -25.94 -73.34
CA GLY A 266 -5.91 -26.18 -74.16
C GLY A 266 -7.12 -25.32 -73.83
N SER A 267 -7.28 -24.28 -74.64
CA SER A 267 -8.50 -23.70 -75.23
C SER A 267 -9.64 -23.28 -74.30
N ALA A 268 -9.90 -21.99 -74.36
CA ALA A 268 -11.25 -21.43 -74.30
C ALA A 268 -12.16 -22.00 -75.45
N PRO A 269 -13.46 -21.84 -75.54
CA PRO A 269 -14.16 -20.55 -75.35
C PRO A 269 -15.61 -20.63 -74.80
N ASP A 270 -16.10 -19.42 -74.52
CA ASP A 270 -17.41 -18.93 -74.94
C ASP A 270 -18.69 -19.25 -74.17
N GLY A 271 -19.43 -18.19 -73.91
CA GLY A 271 -20.86 -18.13 -74.14
C GLY A 271 -21.78 -17.95 -72.97
N GLY A 272 -22.18 -16.70 -72.71
CA GLY A 272 -23.57 -16.39 -72.94
C GLY A 272 -24.56 -16.40 -71.75
N LYS A 273 -24.92 -15.24 -71.50
CA LYS A 273 -26.13 -14.60 -70.97
C LYS A 273 -26.07 -14.15 -69.51
#